data_3f683f924c00a3a80b7f6a528e60f2a8
#
_entry.id   3f683f924c00a3a80b7f6a528e60f2a8
#
_cell.length_a   1.000
_cell.length_b   1.000
_cell.length_c   1.000
_cell.angle_alpha   90.00
_cell.angle_beta   90.00
_cell.angle_gamma   90.00
#
_symmetry.space_group_name_H-M   'P 1'
#
loop_
_entity.id
_entity.type
_entity.pdbx_description
1 polymer ?
#
loop_
_entity_poly.entity_id
_entity_poly.type
_entity_poly.pdbx_seq_one_letter_code
_entity_poly.pdbx_strand_id
1 'polypeptide(L)'
;MRECPSPTPRTDDVVALILLTCFFLSSFALARSKKFLSQQAKDFVLHRERTSIFAVSTAADVRYLLLLVLQTCILSGICIFNYFNDVQPALMEEVSPRLLLGVYILACLLYLLFKWMLYSFLGWVFFDKNRTSLWLESYSTLIYYLGFSLFPFVLFLVYFDLKIIFLVSIGLFLIIFTKILMFYKWLKLFFDNISSIFLLILYFCALEIIPCLLLYQGLRELNNILVIKF
;
A
#
# COMPACT_ATOMS: atom_id res chain seq x y z
N MET A 1 20.65 33.51 -18.90
CA MET A 1 20.65 32.11 -18.41
C MET A 1 19.23 31.65 -18.42
N ARG A 2 18.89 30.65 -19.27
CA ARG A 2 17.57 30.05 -19.25
C ARG A 2 17.54 29.09 -18.10
N GLU A 3 16.79 29.41 -17.06
CA GLU A 3 16.44 28.45 -16.01
C GLU A 3 15.72 27.28 -16.70
N CYS A 4 16.36 26.12 -16.74
CA CYS A 4 15.66 24.90 -17.07
C CYS A 4 14.61 24.68 -15.99
N PRO A 5 13.30 24.61 -16.33
CA PRO A 5 12.28 24.32 -15.33
C PRO A 5 12.62 22.96 -14.70
N SER A 6 12.70 22.92 -13.38
CA SER A 6 12.85 21.68 -12.63
C SER A 6 11.82 20.67 -13.15
N PRO A 7 12.22 19.42 -13.42
CA PRO A 7 11.29 18.40 -13.95
C PRO A 7 10.19 18.14 -12.90
N THR A 8 9.05 18.78 -13.09
CA THR A 8 7.87 18.51 -12.29
C THR A 8 7.35 17.12 -12.65
N PRO A 9 6.81 16.33 -11.72
CA PRO A 9 6.24 15.00 -11.99
C PRO A 9 5.24 14.98 -13.14
N ARG A 10 4.61 16.12 -13.41
CA ARG A 10 3.64 16.33 -14.50
C ARG A 10 4.27 16.30 -15.90
N THR A 11 5.52 16.74 -16.03
CA THR A 11 6.22 16.81 -17.33
C THR A 11 7.11 15.61 -17.59
N ASP A 12 7.21 14.67 -16.64
CA ASP A 12 8.03 13.48 -16.82
C ASP A 12 7.23 12.39 -17.55
N ASP A 13 7.59 12.15 -18.80
CA ASP A 13 7.00 11.09 -19.65
C ASP A 13 7.07 9.72 -18.98
N VAL A 14 8.04 9.49 -18.09
CA VAL A 14 8.18 8.23 -17.35
C VAL A 14 7.04 8.04 -16.37
N VAL A 15 6.63 9.06 -15.64
CA VAL A 15 5.49 8.99 -14.70
C VAL A 15 4.20 8.75 -15.47
N ALA A 16 4.00 9.43 -16.60
CA ALA A 16 2.85 9.23 -17.45
C ALA A 16 2.77 7.79 -18.00
N LEU A 17 3.91 7.23 -18.45
CA LEU A 17 4.00 5.85 -18.93
C LEU A 17 3.71 4.84 -17.82
N ILE A 18 4.22 5.06 -16.60
CA ILE A 18 3.96 4.22 -15.43
C ILE A 18 2.45 4.24 -15.11
N LEU A 19 1.81 5.41 -15.06
CA LEU A 19 0.38 5.52 -14.80
C LEU A 19 -0.47 4.83 -15.87
N LEU A 20 -0.11 4.99 -17.14
CA LEU A 20 -0.76 4.29 -18.25
C LEU A 20 -0.63 2.77 -18.10
N THR A 21 0.56 2.29 -17.76
CA THR A 21 0.81 0.86 -17.51
C THR A 21 -0.02 0.36 -16.32
N CYS A 22 -0.09 1.11 -15.23
CA CYS A 22 -0.94 0.80 -14.07
C CYS A 22 -2.43 0.73 -14.46
N PHE A 23 -2.89 1.62 -15.35
CA PHE A 23 -4.26 1.58 -15.86
C PHE A 23 -4.56 0.28 -16.61
N PHE A 24 -3.69 -0.10 -17.53
CA PHE A 24 -3.86 -1.36 -18.27
C PHE A 24 -3.77 -2.58 -17.37
N LEU A 25 -2.85 -2.59 -16.40
CA LEU A 25 -2.74 -3.67 -15.40
C LEU A 25 -3.99 -3.79 -14.55
N SER A 26 -4.54 -2.66 -14.06
CA SER A 26 -5.80 -2.63 -13.30
C SER A 26 -6.96 -3.18 -14.11
N SER A 27 -7.10 -2.68 -15.33
CA SER A 27 -8.18 -3.08 -16.23
C SER A 27 -8.10 -4.56 -16.58
N PHE A 28 -6.90 -5.06 -16.87
CA PHE A 28 -6.65 -6.46 -17.18
C PHE A 28 -6.92 -7.36 -15.97
N ALA A 29 -6.40 -7.00 -14.79
CA ALA A 29 -6.63 -7.75 -13.56
C ALA A 29 -8.12 -7.77 -13.20
N LEU A 30 -8.82 -6.63 -13.33
CA LEU A 30 -10.23 -6.52 -13.04
C LEU A 30 -11.08 -7.37 -14.02
N ALA A 31 -10.75 -7.34 -15.33
CA ALA A 31 -11.46 -8.12 -16.33
C ALA A 31 -11.34 -9.64 -16.09
N ARG A 32 -10.17 -10.11 -15.69
CA ARG A 32 -9.90 -11.53 -15.45
C ARG A 32 -10.34 -12.02 -14.08
N SER A 33 -10.17 -11.20 -13.04
CA SER A 33 -10.38 -11.59 -11.64
C SER A 33 -11.64 -10.99 -11.00
N LYS A 34 -12.54 -10.38 -11.79
CA LYS A 34 -13.76 -9.71 -11.28
C LYS A 34 -14.58 -10.58 -10.32
N LYS A 35 -14.83 -11.82 -10.68
CA LYS A 35 -15.60 -12.75 -9.84
C LYS A 35 -14.89 -13.06 -8.53
N PHE A 36 -13.58 -13.28 -8.60
CA PHE A 36 -12.73 -13.57 -7.44
C PHE A 36 -12.65 -12.36 -6.50
N LEU A 37 -12.34 -11.18 -7.02
CA LEU A 37 -12.29 -9.93 -6.24
C LEU A 37 -13.64 -9.62 -5.59
N SER A 38 -14.73 -9.65 -6.36
CA SER A 38 -16.08 -9.43 -5.81
C SER A 38 -16.43 -10.42 -4.71
N GLN A 39 -15.97 -11.65 -4.83
CA GLN A 39 -16.19 -12.67 -3.83
C GLN A 39 -15.36 -12.45 -2.58
N GLN A 40 -14.07 -12.08 -2.71
CA GLN A 40 -13.23 -11.69 -1.58
C GLN A 40 -13.82 -10.48 -0.82
N ALA A 41 -14.37 -9.48 -1.54
CA ALA A 41 -15.04 -8.37 -0.89
C ALA A 41 -16.28 -8.81 -0.09
N LYS A 42 -17.08 -9.70 -0.65
CA LYS A 42 -18.24 -10.26 0.06
C LYS A 42 -17.83 -11.08 1.28
N ASP A 43 -16.81 -11.92 1.15
CA ASP A 43 -16.29 -12.74 2.25
C ASP A 43 -15.64 -11.86 3.34
N PHE A 44 -15.03 -10.71 2.93
CA PHE A 44 -14.54 -9.71 3.86
C PHE A 44 -15.67 -9.08 4.70
N VAL A 45 -16.79 -8.69 4.08
CA VAL A 45 -17.92 -8.05 4.75
C VAL A 45 -18.78 -9.05 5.51
N LEU A 46 -19.16 -10.19 4.87
CA LEU A 46 -20.11 -11.16 5.40
C LEU A 46 -19.50 -12.18 6.37
N HIS A 47 -18.17 -12.19 6.53
CA HIS A 47 -17.48 -13.11 7.44
C HIS A 47 -17.87 -14.57 7.27
N ARG A 48 -18.09 -15.01 6.04
CA ARG A 48 -18.45 -16.39 5.77
C ARG A 48 -17.19 -17.24 5.85
N GLU A 49 -17.02 -17.97 6.96
CA GLU A 49 -16.02 -19.02 7.06
C GLU A 49 -16.27 -20.01 5.91
N ARG A 50 -15.41 -19.98 4.92
CA ARG A 50 -15.47 -20.95 3.84
C ARG A 50 -14.89 -22.26 4.32
N THR A 51 -15.75 -23.11 4.82
CA THR A 51 -15.54 -24.57 4.87
C THR A 51 -15.64 -25.21 3.47
N SER A 52 -15.64 -24.42 2.39
CA SER A 52 -15.76 -24.99 1.05
C SER A 52 -14.38 -25.38 0.51
N ILE A 53 -14.17 -26.67 0.46
CA ILE A 53 -13.07 -27.42 -0.18
C ILE A 53 -12.82 -26.99 -1.65
N PHE A 54 -13.68 -26.16 -2.24
CA PHE A 54 -13.65 -25.72 -3.64
C PHE A 54 -13.06 -24.30 -3.88
N ALA A 55 -12.58 -23.62 -2.84
CA ALA A 55 -11.89 -22.33 -3.02
C ALA A 55 -10.40 -22.52 -3.23
N VAL A 56 -10.03 -23.39 -4.14
CA VAL A 56 -8.64 -23.42 -4.64
C VAL A 56 -8.47 -22.17 -5.49
N SER A 57 -7.76 -21.17 -4.96
CA SER A 57 -7.29 -20.07 -5.77
C SER A 57 -6.42 -20.66 -6.88
N THR A 58 -6.87 -20.51 -8.11
CA THR A 58 -6.11 -21.01 -9.25
C THR A 58 -4.78 -20.27 -9.29
N ALA A 59 -3.70 -20.92 -9.69
CA ALA A 59 -2.38 -20.26 -9.81
C ALA A 59 -2.42 -18.97 -10.65
N ALA A 60 -3.38 -18.88 -11.56
CA ALA A 60 -3.67 -17.66 -12.33
C ALA A 60 -4.17 -16.52 -11.45
N ASP A 61 -5.05 -16.78 -10.47
CA ASP A 61 -5.58 -15.77 -9.57
C ASP A 61 -4.48 -15.17 -8.69
N VAL A 62 -3.55 -15.98 -8.21
CA VAL A 62 -2.39 -15.52 -7.41
C VAL A 62 -1.50 -14.56 -8.22
N ARG A 63 -1.28 -14.82 -9.50
CA ARG A 63 -0.49 -13.93 -10.37
C ARG A 63 -1.14 -12.55 -10.52
N TYR A 64 -2.47 -12.50 -10.72
CA TYR A 64 -3.19 -11.23 -10.81
C TYR A 64 -3.16 -10.46 -9.48
N LEU A 65 -3.22 -11.17 -8.37
CA LEU A 65 -3.11 -10.56 -7.04
C LEU A 65 -1.73 -9.94 -6.81
N LEU A 66 -0.66 -10.63 -7.21
CA LEU A 66 0.70 -10.09 -7.14
C LEU A 66 0.87 -8.83 -8.00
N LEU A 67 0.27 -8.79 -9.20
CA LEU A 67 0.27 -7.59 -10.03
C LEU A 67 -0.44 -6.42 -9.36
N LEU A 68 -1.56 -6.66 -8.67
CA LEU A 68 -2.28 -5.61 -7.93
C LEU A 68 -1.49 -5.10 -6.72
N VAL A 69 -0.77 -5.97 -6.00
CA VAL A 69 0.13 -5.57 -4.92
C VAL A 69 1.27 -4.69 -5.48
N LEU A 70 1.89 -5.12 -6.57
CA LEU A 70 2.95 -4.35 -7.22
C LEU A 70 2.44 -2.97 -7.66
N GLN A 71 1.25 -2.91 -8.26
CA GLN A 71 0.61 -1.66 -8.62
C GLN A 71 0.39 -0.75 -7.40
N THR A 72 -0.09 -1.30 -6.28
CA THR A 72 -0.27 -0.52 -5.04
C THR A 72 1.06 0.06 -4.54
N CYS A 73 2.16 -0.70 -4.63
CA CYS A 73 3.51 -0.21 -4.31
C CYS A 73 3.94 0.93 -5.23
N ILE A 74 3.70 0.81 -6.53
CA ILE A 74 4.06 1.84 -7.52
C ILE A 74 3.28 3.13 -7.23
N LEU A 75 1.97 3.03 -7.06
CA LEU A 75 1.12 4.20 -6.77
C LEU A 75 1.49 4.86 -5.45
N SER A 76 1.76 4.07 -4.40
CA SER A 76 2.25 4.60 -3.12
C SER A 76 3.61 5.27 -3.25
N GLY A 77 4.52 4.71 -4.05
CA GLY A 77 5.82 5.31 -4.34
C GLY A 77 5.71 6.67 -5.03
N ILE A 78 4.78 6.81 -6.00
CA ILE A 78 4.50 8.10 -6.66
C ILE A 78 3.94 9.12 -5.65
N CYS A 79 3.05 8.71 -4.74
CA CYS A 79 2.54 9.61 -3.69
C CYS A 79 3.68 10.11 -2.78
N ILE A 80 4.56 9.22 -2.34
CA ILE A 80 5.72 9.56 -1.50
C ILE A 80 6.68 10.48 -2.26
N PHE A 81 6.94 10.17 -3.52
CA PHE A 81 7.79 10.99 -4.38
C PHE A 81 7.25 12.41 -4.50
N ASN A 82 5.97 12.57 -4.79
CA ASN A 82 5.36 13.89 -4.91
C ASN A 82 5.37 14.65 -3.58
N TYR A 83 5.14 13.97 -2.46
CA TYR A 83 5.23 14.57 -1.13
C TYR A 83 6.64 15.12 -0.83
N PHE A 84 7.69 14.35 -1.07
CA PHE A 84 9.06 14.80 -0.81
C PHE A 84 9.55 15.83 -1.84
N ASN A 85 9.05 15.80 -3.07
CA ASN A 85 9.30 16.84 -4.06
C ASN A 85 8.83 18.22 -3.55
N ASP A 86 7.67 18.27 -2.87
CA ASP A 86 7.14 19.52 -2.35
C ASP A 86 7.79 19.94 -1.03
N VAL A 87 8.19 18.98 -0.17
CA VAL A 87 8.75 19.25 1.17
C VAL A 87 10.25 19.49 1.13
N GLN A 88 10.98 18.83 0.22
CA GLN A 88 12.43 18.89 0.11
C GLN A 88 12.87 19.07 -1.36
N PRO A 89 12.64 20.22 -1.98
CA PRO A 89 12.99 20.45 -3.38
C PRO A 89 14.50 20.34 -3.66
N ALA A 90 15.35 20.65 -2.70
CA ALA A 90 16.81 20.52 -2.82
C ALA A 90 17.26 19.09 -3.18
N LEU A 91 16.53 18.08 -2.73
CA LEU A 91 16.81 16.66 -3.02
C LEU A 91 16.68 16.35 -4.53
N MET A 92 15.79 17.06 -5.22
CA MET A 92 15.54 16.86 -6.66
C MET A 92 16.62 17.51 -7.54
N GLU A 93 17.37 18.47 -7.00
CA GLU A 93 18.46 19.10 -7.72
C GLU A 93 19.73 18.25 -7.67
N GLU A 94 19.94 17.51 -6.59
CA GLU A 94 21.15 16.71 -6.35
C GLU A 94 21.03 15.28 -6.85
N VAL A 95 19.83 14.66 -6.73
CA VAL A 95 19.61 13.25 -7.09
C VAL A 95 18.65 13.14 -8.28
N SER A 96 18.96 12.23 -9.21
CA SER A 96 18.09 12.01 -10.36
C SER A 96 16.67 11.59 -9.92
N PRO A 97 15.59 12.27 -10.35
CA PRO A 97 14.21 12.00 -9.94
C PRO A 97 13.77 10.56 -10.18
N ARG A 98 14.27 9.94 -11.27
CA ARG A 98 13.94 8.54 -11.63
C ARG A 98 14.49 7.53 -10.64
N LEU A 99 15.71 7.75 -10.17
CA LEU A 99 16.35 6.91 -9.16
C LEU A 99 15.58 7.02 -7.85
N LEU A 100 15.20 8.23 -7.46
CA LEU A 100 14.46 8.50 -6.23
C LEU A 100 13.08 7.83 -6.25
N LEU A 101 12.35 7.94 -7.36
CA LEU A 101 11.08 7.24 -7.56
C LEU A 101 11.24 5.72 -7.41
N GLY A 102 12.29 5.14 -8.04
CA GLY A 102 12.60 3.71 -7.91
C GLY A 102 12.86 3.28 -6.47
N VAL A 103 13.61 4.08 -5.72
CA VAL A 103 13.89 3.84 -4.29
C VAL A 103 12.61 3.85 -3.46
N TYR A 104 11.70 4.80 -3.68
CA TYR A 104 10.44 4.86 -2.94
C TYR A 104 9.50 3.68 -3.26
N ILE A 105 9.43 3.26 -4.53
CA ILE A 105 8.68 2.07 -4.93
C ILE A 105 9.26 0.83 -4.25
N LEU A 106 10.59 0.68 -4.24
CA LEU A 106 11.26 -0.43 -3.58
C LEU A 106 11.02 -0.42 -2.06
N ALA A 107 11.07 0.75 -1.42
CA ALA A 107 10.78 0.89 0.01
C ALA A 107 9.35 0.46 0.35
N CYS A 108 8.35 0.84 -0.48
CA CYS A 108 6.97 0.38 -0.32
C CYS A 108 6.85 -1.15 -0.47
N LEU A 109 7.54 -1.73 -1.45
CA LEU A 109 7.54 -3.18 -1.65
C LEU A 109 8.13 -3.91 -0.43
N LEU A 110 9.30 -3.47 0.04
CA LEU A 110 9.95 -4.04 1.23
C LEU A 110 9.08 -3.90 2.47
N TYR A 111 8.39 -2.77 2.64
CA TYR A 111 7.46 -2.55 3.73
C TYR A 111 6.29 -3.56 3.72
N LEU A 112 5.67 -3.79 2.55
CA LEU A 112 4.59 -4.77 2.44
C LEU A 112 5.08 -6.20 2.67
N LEU A 113 6.24 -6.57 2.14
CA LEU A 113 6.86 -7.89 2.37
C LEU A 113 7.19 -8.09 3.86
N PHE A 114 7.77 -7.08 4.50
CA PHE A 114 8.07 -7.11 5.93
C PHE A 114 6.80 -7.29 6.77
N LYS A 115 5.73 -6.57 6.46
CA LYS A 115 4.45 -6.73 7.14
C LYS A 115 3.85 -8.12 6.94
N TRP A 116 3.88 -8.62 5.72
CA TRP A 116 3.39 -9.96 5.41
C TRP A 116 4.17 -11.03 6.19
N MET A 117 5.49 -10.89 6.28
CA MET A 117 6.36 -11.76 7.06
C MET A 117 6.04 -11.70 8.56
N LEU A 118 5.85 -10.48 9.11
CA LEU A 118 5.47 -10.29 10.51
C LEU A 118 4.14 -10.98 10.83
N TYR A 119 3.11 -10.77 10.02
CA TYR A 119 1.81 -11.39 10.24
C TYR A 119 1.86 -12.91 10.11
N SER A 120 2.64 -13.43 9.17
CA SER A 120 2.83 -14.87 9.00
C SER A 120 3.55 -15.49 10.20
N PHE A 121 4.62 -14.84 10.68
CA PHE A 121 5.37 -15.27 11.86
C PHE A 121 4.51 -15.28 13.13
N LEU A 122 3.78 -14.20 13.37
CA LEU A 122 2.94 -14.09 14.55
C LEU A 122 1.73 -15.03 14.49
N GLY A 123 1.19 -15.22 13.31
CA GLY A 123 0.14 -16.21 13.07
C GLY A 123 0.62 -17.62 13.40
N TRP A 124 1.85 -17.96 13.01
CA TRP A 124 2.44 -19.25 13.31
C TRP A 124 2.71 -19.47 14.81
N VAL A 125 3.10 -18.42 15.54
CA VAL A 125 3.45 -18.52 16.97
C VAL A 125 2.22 -18.54 17.89
N PHE A 126 1.19 -17.70 17.58
CA PHE A 126 0.11 -17.40 18.53
C PHE A 126 -1.27 -17.90 18.11
N PHE A 127 -1.46 -18.25 16.84
CA PHE A 127 -2.79 -18.53 16.31
C PHE A 127 -2.84 -19.84 15.51
N ASP A 128 -4.06 -20.36 15.34
CA ASP A 128 -4.31 -21.50 14.48
C ASP A 128 -4.07 -21.16 13.00
N LYS A 129 -3.59 -22.13 12.25
CA LYS A 129 -3.30 -22.02 10.82
C LYS A 129 -4.49 -21.48 10.00
N ASN A 130 -5.72 -21.87 10.36
CA ASN A 130 -6.93 -21.43 9.68
C ASN A 130 -7.19 -19.93 9.90
N ARG A 131 -7.11 -19.44 11.14
CA ARG A 131 -7.30 -18.02 11.48
C ARG A 131 -6.22 -17.14 10.85
N THR A 132 -4.98 -17.62 10.86
CA THR A 132 -3.84 -16.93 10.21
C THR A 132 -4.04 -16.81 8.70
N SER A 133 -4.48 -17.86 8.03
CA SER A 133 -4.77 -17.86 6.59
C SER A 133 -5.87 -16.86 6.25
N LEU A 134 -6.99 -16.86 7.00
CA LEU A 134 -8.09 -15.91 6.82
C LEU A 134 -7.66 -14.46 7.04
N TRP A 135 -6.75 -14.23 8.00
CA TRP A 135 -6.18 -12.90 8.22
C TRP A 135 -5.32 -12.43 7.05
N LEU A 136 -4.38 -13.24 6.59
CA LEU A 136 -3.51 -12.92 5.47
C LEU A 136 -4.30 -12.66 4.17
N GLU A 137 -5.35 -13.44 3.93
CA GLU A 137 -6.27 -13.22 2.80
C GLU A 137 -7.02 -11.89 2.94
N SER A 138 -7.53 -11.58 4.13
CA SER A 138 -8.22 -10.33 4.42
C SER A 138 -7.28 -9.11 4.29
N TYR A 139 -6.06 -9.22 4.77
CA TYR A 139 -5.02 -8.21 4.64
C TYR A 139 -4.68 -7.93 3.16
N SER A 140 -4.45 -8.99 2.39
CA SER A 140 -4.19 -8.87 0.96
C SER A 140 -5.35 -8.22 0.21
N THR A 141 -6.58 -8.60 0.54
CA THR A 141 -7.80 -8.01 -0.03
C THR A 141 -7.86 -6.50 0.19
N LEU A 142 -7.56 -6.03 1.40
CA LEU A 142 -7.52 -4.59 1.70
C LEU A 142 -6.45 -3.85 0.90
N ILE A 143 -5.28 -4.45 0.70
CA ILE A 143 -4.22 -3.86 -0.13
C ILE A 143 -4.66 -3.69 -1.59
N TYR A 144 -5.37 -4.69 -2.16
CA TYR A 144 -5.88 -4.57 -3.52
C TYR A 144 -6.89 -3.43 -3.67
N TYR A 145 -7.83 -3.32 -2.73
CA TYR A 145 -8.82 -2.24 -2.75
C TYR A 145 -8.20 -0.88 -2.49
N LEU A 146 -7.19 -0.80 -1.64
CA LEU A 146 -6.40 0.42 -1.46
C LEU A 146 -5.73 0.82 -2.77
N GLY A 147 -5.13 -0.11 -3.51
CA GLY A 147 -4.54 0.15 -4.82
C GLY A 147 -5.55 0.71 -5.83
N PHE A 148 -6.76 0.16 -5.89
CA PHE A 148 -7.82 0.69 -6.74
C PHE A 148 -8.25 2.10 -6.32
N SER A 149 -8.32 2.40 -5.02
CA SER A 149 -8.65 3.73 -4.52
C SER A 149 -7.53 4.74 -4.74
N LEU A 150 -6.27 4.30 -4.65
CA LEU A 150 -5.10 5.14 -4.89
C LEU A 150 -4.99 5.56 -6.35
N PHE A 151 -5.43 4.72 -7.30
CA PHE A 151 -5.26 5.01 -8.72
C PHE A 151 -5.90 6.35 -9.14
N PRO A 152 -7.21 6.61 -8.96
CA PRO A 152 -7.80 7.90 -9.28
C PRO A 152 -7.19 9.04 -8.46
N PHE A 153 -6.84 8.79 -7.20
CA PHE A 153 -6.18 9.78 -6.36
C PHE A 153 -4.81 10.22 -6.94
N VAL A 154 -3.98 9.28 -7.37
CA VAL A 154 -2.67 9.58 -7.97
C VAL A 154 -2.83 10.29 -9.32
N LEU A 155 -3.85 9.96 -10.12
CA LEU A 155 -4.16 10.71 -11.33
C LEU A 155 -4.46 12.18 -11.02
N PHE A 156 -5.31 12.44 -10.03
CA PHE A 156 -5.60 13.81 -9.60
C PHE A 156 -4.33 14.52 -9.09
N LEU A 157 -3.51 13.81 -8.34
CA LEU A 157 -2.28 14.32 -7.77
C LEU A 157 -1.27 14.75 -8.84
N VAL A 158 -1.06 13.95 -9.87
CA VAL A 158 -0.05 14.21 -10.90
C VAL A 158 -0.52 15.26 -11.90
N TYR A 159 -1.80 15.25 -12.28
CA TYR A 159 -2.30 16.11 -13.36
C TYR A 159 -2.96 17.42 -12.90
N PHE A 160 -3.45 17.46 -11.67
CA PHE A 160 -4.03 18.66 -11.09
C PHE A 160 -3.08 19.18 -10.00
N ASP A 161 -2.59 20.43 -10.11
CA ASP A 161 -1.72 21.08 -9.12
C ASP A 161 -2.47 21.30 -7.80
N LEU A 162 -2.74 20.19 -7.08
CA LEU A 162 -3.41 20.25 -5.79
C LEU A 162 -2.44 20.77 -4.73
N LYS A 163 -2.91 21.67 -3.90
CA LYS A 163 -2.14 22.13 -2.74
C LYS A 163 -1.76 20.91 -1.87
N ILE A 164 -0.51 20.88 -1.40
CA ILE A 164 0.03 19.80 -0.55
C ILE A 164 -0.89 19.42 0.62
N ILE A 165 -1.62 20.39 1.18
CA ILE A 165 -2.56 20.15 2.28
C ILE A 165 -3.69 19.21 1.87
N PHE A 166 -4.28 19.37 0.67
CA PHE A 166 -5.31 18.47 0.17
C PHE A 166 -4.77 17.07 -0.10
N LEU A 167 -3.58 17.01 -0.67
CA LEU A 167 -2.87 15.76 -0.95
C LEU A 167 -2.63 14.96 0.34
N VAL A 168 -2.05 15.60 1.34
CA VAL A 168 -1.79 14.98 2.64
C VAL A 168 -3.09 14.58 3.33
N SER A 169 -4.14 15.42 3.27
CA SER A 169 -5.43 15.14 3.89
C SER A 169 -6.10 13.91 3.28
N ILE A 170 -6.15 13.80 1.95
CA ILE A 170 -6.78 12.67 1.27
C ILE A 170 -5.95 11.40 1.47
N GLY A 171 -4.63 11.49 1.34
CA GLY A 171 -3.73 10.36 1.58
C GLY A 171 -3.85 9.82 3.02
N LEU A 172 -3.86 10.72 3.99
CA LEU A 172 -4.03 10.37 5.40
C LEU A 172 -5.42 9.77 5.68
N PHE A 173 -6.47 10.32 5.07
CA PHE A 173 -7.82 9.74 5.14
C PHE A 173 -7.85 8.30 4.61
N LEU A 174 -7.28 8.02 3.44
CA LEU A 174 -7.22 6.68 2.86
C LEU A 174 -6.45 5.69 3.76
N ILE A 175 -5.32 6.14 4.33
CA ILE A 175 -4.52 5.32 5.26
C ILE A 175 -5.33 5.02 6.52
N ILE A 176 -5.90 6.02 7.18
CA ILE A 176 -6.69 5.85 8.40
C ILE A 176 -7.88 4.93 8.13
N PHE A 177 -8.61 5.17 7.04
CA PHE A 177 -9.76 4.34 6.67
C PHE A 177 -9.36 2.87 6.49
N THR A 178 -8.27 2.60 5.78
CA THR A 178 -7.75 1.25 5.60
C THR A 178 -7.35 0.63 6.94
N LYS A 179 -6.73 1.39 7.85
CA LYS A 179 -6.36 0.93 9.18
C LYS A 179 -7.57 0.60 10.05
N ILE A 180 -8.64 1.40 9.97
CA ILE A 180 -9.90 1.12 10.67
C ILE A 180 -10.53 -0.18 10.16
N LEU A 181 -10.55 -0.41 8.84
CA LEU A 181 -11.06 -1.66 8.25
C LEU A 181 -10.23 -2.87 8.66
N MET A 182 -8.90 -2.73 8.70
CA MET A 182 -8.00 -3.77 9.21
C MET A 182 -8.29 -4.09 10.67
N PHE A 183 -8.42 -3.07 11.50
CA PHE A 183 -8.72 -3.22 12.93
C PHE A 183 -10.08 -3.90 13.16
N TYR A 184 -11.12 -3.46 12.44
CA TYR A 184 -12.44 -4.09 12.49
C TYR A 184 -12.40 -5.57 12.15
N LYS A 185 -11.71 -5.94 11.06
CA LYS A 185 -11.60 -7.34 10.63
C LYS A 185 -10.82 -8.17 11.64
N TRP A 186 -9.78 -7.58 12.22
CA TRP A 186 -8.93 -8.23 13.21
C TRP A 186 -9.70 -8.50 14.50
N LEU A 187 -10.44 -7.51 15.02
CA LEU A 187 -11.37 -7.70 16.13
C LEU A 187 -12.31 -8.87 15.88
N LYS A 188 -12.96 -8.87 14.72
CA LYS A 188 -13.97 -9.88 14.38
C LYS A 188 -13.40 -11.28 14.24
N LEU A 189 -12.14 -11.44 13.85
CA LEU A 189 -11.49 -12.73 13.63
C LEU A 189 -10.91 -13.33 14.93
N PHE A 190 -10.41 -12.49 15.82
CA PHE A 190 -9.69 -12.93 17.01
C PHE A 190 -10.41 -12.66 18.34
N PHE A 191 -11.61 -12.09 18.28
CA PHE A 191 -12.38 -11.71 19.44
C PHE A 191 -13.21 -12.89 19.97
N ASP A 192 -12.63 -13.65 20.90
CA ASP A 192 -13.34 -14.72 21.62
C ASP A 192 -13.61 -14.36 23.10
N ASN A 193 -12.78 -13.49 23.74
CA ASN A 193 -12.94 -13.13 25.16
C ASN A 193 -12.56 -11.67 25.45
N ILE A 194 -13.28 -11.04 26.38
CA ILE A 194 -13.11 -9.60 26.75
C ILE A 194 -11.71 -9.27 27.29
N SER A 195 -11.08 -10.15 28.03
CA SER A 195 -9.71 -9.96 28.57
C SER A 195 -8.64 -9.91 27.48
N SER A 196 -8.93 -10.45 26.30
CA SER A 196 -8.01 -10.43 25.16
C SER A 196 -8.00 -9.10 24.40
N ILE A 197 -8.98 -8.21 24.62
CA ILE A 197 -9.11 -6.93 23.89
C ILE A 197 -7.92 -6.01 24.13
N PHE A 198 -7.48 -5.86 25.37
CA PHE A 198 -6.39 -4.94 25.71
C PHE A 198 -5.08 -5.39 25.06
N LEU A 199 -4.77 -6.67 25.15
CA LEU A 199 -3.61 -7.28 24.53
C LEU A 199 -3.66 -7.15 23.00
N LEU A 200 -4.85 -7.26 22.45
CA LEU A 200 -5.20 -7.15 21.05
C LEU A 200 -4.97 -5.73 20.53
N ILE A 201 -5.43 -4.70 21.24
CA ILE A 201 -5.21 -3.29 20.88
C ILE A 201 -3.71 -2.96 20.92
N LEU A 202 -3.01 -3.36 21.98
CA LEU A 202 -1.57 -3.14 22.11
C LEU A 202 -0.80 -3.77 20.96
N TYR A 203 -1.16 -4.99 20.59
CA TYR A 203 -0.56 -5.75 19.51
C TYR A 203 -0.81 -5.09 18.15
N PHE A 204 -2.05 -4.66 17.88
CA PHE A 204 -2.38 -3.95 16.65
C PHE A 204 -1.62 -2.62 16.54
N CYS A 205 -1.53 -1.84 17.63
CA CYS A 205 -0.74 -0.61 17.65
C CYS A 205 0.73 -0.88 17.32
N ALA A 206 1.33 -1.91 17.92
CA ALA A 206 2.72 -2.27 17.66
C ALA A 206 2.95 -2.71 16.21
N LEU A 207 2.03 -3.48 15.62
CA LEU A 207 2.20 -4.02 14.27
C LEU A 207 1.78 -3.07 13.15
N GLU A 208 0.86 -2.14 13.42
CA GLU A 208 0.34 -1.25 12.38
C GLU A 208 0.98 0.13 12.45
N ILE A 209 1.16 0.69 13.65
CA ILE A 209 1.66 2.05 13.82
C ILE A 209 3.19 2.10 13.74
N ILE A 210 3.88 1.24 14.50
CA ILE A 210 5.35 1.26 14.56
C ILE A 210 6.00 1.04 13.19
N PRO A 211 5.64 0.03 12.37
CA PRO A 211 6.25 -0.14 11.05
C PRO A 211 5.99 1.04 10.10
N CYS A 212 4.83 1.70 10.22
CA CYS A 212 4.53 2.88 9.42
C CYS A 212 5.41 4.07 9.81
N LEU A 213 5.63 4.29 11.11
CA LEU A 213 6.54 5.32 11.61
C LEU A 213 8.00 5.03 11.22
N LEU A 214 8.42 3.76 11.31
CA LEU A 214 9.76 3.34 10.89
C LEU A 214 9.98 3.57 9.39
N LEU A 215 8.98 3.29 8.56
CA LEU A 215 9.06 3.58 7.13
C LEU A 215 9.26 5.09 6.89
N TYR A 216 8.45 5.94 7.54
CA TYR A 216 8.55 7.39 7.39
C TYR A 216 9.91 7.92 7.87
N GLN A 217 10.38 7.51 9.05
CA GLN A 217 11.69 7.89 9.56
C GLN A 217 12.82 7.38 8.67
N GLY A 218 12.75 6.12 8.24
CA GLY A 218 13.73 5.52 7.35
C GLY A 218 13.85 6.26 6.02
N LEU A 219 12.71 6.65 5.42
CA LEU A 219 12.71 7.45 4.18
C LEU A 219 13.30 8.85 4.41
N ARG A 220 12.99 9.49 5.52
CA ARG A 220 13.54 10.80 5.88
C ARG A 220 15.05 10.75 6.06
N GLU A 221 15.56 9.76 6.81
CA GLU A 221 16.99 9.57 7.00
C GLU A 221 17.71 9.22 5.69
N LEU A 222 17.11 8.38 4.86
CA LEU A 222 17.65 8.06 3.55
C LEU A 222 17.77 9.29 2.68
N ASN A 223 16.76 10.17 2.67
CA ASN A 223 16.81 11.44 1.95
C ASN A 223 17.93 12.35 2.47
N ASN A 224 18.08 12.48 3.80
CA ASN A 224 19.14 13.25 4.40
C ASN A 224 20.54 12.72 4.00
N ILE A 225 20.73 11.40 3.99
CA ILE A 225 21.98 10.77 3.58
C ILE A 225 22.28 11.02 2.10
N LEU A 226 21.26 10.99 1.24
CA LEU A 226 21.41 11.26 -0.19
C LEU A 226 21.84 12.71 -0.45
N VAL A 227 21.25 13.68 0.25
CA VAL A 227 21.63 15.10 0.16
C VAL A 227 23.08 15.36 0.64
N ILE A 228 23.57 14.60 1.63
CA ILE A 228 24.95 14.79 2.15
C ILE A 228 25.99 14.13 1.23
N LYS A 229 25.60 13.10 0.49
CA LYS A 229 26.55 12.25 -0.25
C LYS A 229 26.75 12.66 -1.72
N PHE A 230 25.84 13.43 -2.26
CA PHE A 230 25.90 13.98 -3.62
C PHE A 230 25.99 15.50 -3.59
#